data_5d01485f10d6ca2a4bbe0b32bd7fac72
#
_entry.id   5d01485f10d6ca2a4bbe0b32bd7fac72
#
_cell.length_a   1.000
_cell.length_b   1.000
_cell.length_c   1.000
_cell.angle_alpha   90.00
_cell.angle_beta   90.00
_cell.angle_gamma   90.00
#
_symmetry.space_group_name_H-M   'P 1'
#
loop_
_entity.id
_entity.type
_entity.pdbx_description
1 polymer ?
#
loop_
_entity_poly.entity_id
_entity_poly.type
_entity_poly.pdbx_seq_one_letter_code
_entity_poly.pdbx_strand_id
1 'polypeptide(L)'
;MGGGYLPSSFPQALASLAVLISSVNIAGGFVVTKRMLDMFKRKTDPEEHNYLYGIPAVVSAGSILAAYKMGVMSVYQMGYLAASLCCIGGITGLASQSTARIGNALGLIGISTGVLTALTSLNFPAPLLAQALTLLLTGGVAGVVLGKKVAVTELPQTVAAFHALVGLAAVATSLGSYWDHAAIHENV
;
A
#
# COMPACT_ATOMS: atom_id res chain seq x y z
N MET A 1 20.58 12.61 8.98
CA MET A 1 19.14 12.42 8.67
C MET A 1 18.37 13.52 9.40
N GLY A 2 17.70 14.42 8.64
CA GLY A 2 16.98 15.55 9.23
C GLY A 2 15.75 15.06 9.99
N GLY A 3 15.68 15.35 11.29
CA GLY A 3 14.58 14.97 12.17
C GLY A 3 13.37 15.93 12.13
N GLY A 4 13.14 16.61 11.02
CA GLY A 4 12.05 17.58 10.88
C GLY A 4 10.73 16.94 10.40
N TYR A 5 9.60 17.62 10.67
CA TYR A 5 8.28 17.22 10.17
C TYR A 5 8.08 17.47 8.66
N LEU A 6 8.98 18.23 8.04
CA LEU A 6 8.97 18.53 6.60
C LEU A 6 10.26 18.02 5.95
N PRO A 7 10.21 17.62 4.67
CA PRO A 7 11.41 17.21 3.93
C PRO A 7 12.36 18.41 3.81
N SER A 8 13.60 18.24 4.27
CA SER A 8 14.62 19.27 4.28
C SER A 8 15.64 19.11 3.14
N SER A 9 15.62 17.97 2.45
CA SER A 9 16.51 17.67 1.33
C SER A 9 15.73 17.21 0.10
N PHE A 10 16.34 17.32 -1.08
CA PHE A 10 15.73 16.88 -2.33
C PHE A 10 15.38 15.37 -2.33
N PRO A 11 16.25 14.45 -1.86
CA PRO A 11 15.89 13.03 -1.72
C PRO A 11 14.68 12.79 -0.81
N GLN A 12 14.58 13.52 0.30
CA GLN A 12 13.44 13.40 1.21
C GLN A 12 12.14 13.88 0.58
N ALA A 13 12.20 14.95 -0.23
CA ALA A 13 11.04 15.44 -0.99
C ALA A 13 10.56 14.39 -2.01
N LEU A 14 11.49 13.77 -2.74
CA LEU A 14 11.18 12.69 -3.67
C LEU A 14 10.59 11.45 -2.97
N ALA A 15 11.14 11.06 -1.83
CA ALA A 15 10.61 9.96 -1.03
C ALA A 15 9.19 10.27 -0.53
N SER A 16 8.94 11.48 -0.05
CA SER A 16 7.60 11.92 0.39
C SER A 16 6.60 11.91 -0.77
N LEU A 17 7.01 12.38 -1.93
CA LEU A 17 6.20 12.34 -3.16
C LEU A 17 5.87 10.90 -3.57
N ALA A 18 6.86 10.00 -3.53
CA ALA A 18 6.68 8.59 -3.85
C ALA A 18 5.67 7.91 -2.91
N VAL A 19 5.75 8.17 -1.61
CA VAL A 19 4.79 7.63 -0.61
C VAL A 19 3.38 8.15 -0.88
N LEU A 20 3.23 9.46 -1.14
CA LEU A 20 1.93 10.08 -1.42
C LEU A 20 1.29 9.46 -2.67
N ILE A 21 2.03 9.41 -3.79
CA ILE A 21 1.55 8.86 -5.06
C ILE A 21 1.21 7.38 -4.92
N SER A 22 2.06 6.59 -4.25
CA SER A 22 1.80 5.17 -3.99
C SER A 22 0.54 4.96 -3.17
N SER A 23 0.29 5.79 -2.18
CA SER A 23 -0.91 5.71 -1.33
C SER A 23 -2.19 6.01 -2.13
N VAL A 24 -2.16 7.01 -3.01
CA VAL A 24 -3.26 7.31 -3.94
C VAL A 24 -3.54 6.09 -4.82
N ASN A 25 -2.49 5.51 -5.39
CA ASN A 25 -2.60 4.35 -6.27
C ASN A 25 -3.16 3.11 -5.55
N ILE A 26 -2.63 2.79 -4.38
CA ILE A 26 -3.07 1.61 -3.59
C ILE A 26 -4.56 1.75 -3.26
N ALA A 27 -4.96 2.83 -2.61
CA ALA A 27 -6.33 3.01 -2.16
C ALA A 27 -7.32 3.15 -3.32
N GLY A 28 -6.96 3.93 -4.33
CA GLY A 28 -7.77 4.13 -5.53
C GLY A 28 -7.89 2.86 -6.36
N GLY A 29 -6.79 2.13 -6.55
CA GLY A 29 -6.74 0.87 -7.29
C GLY A 29 -7.67 -0.19 -6.70
N PHE A 30 -7.65 -0.39 -5.38
CA PHE A 30 -8.56 -1.33 -4.73
C PHE A 30 -10.04 -0.93 -4.86
N VAL A 31 -10.35 0.36 -4.75
CA VAL A 31 -11.72 0.86 -4.94
C VAL A 31 -12.18 0.64 -6.38
N VAL A 32 -11.35 0.95 -7.38
CA VAL A 32 -11.67 0.75 -8.79
C VAL A 32 -11.84 -0.75 -9.11
N THR A 33 -10.93 -1.60 -8.63
CA THR A 33 -11.02 -3.05 -8.80
C THR A 33 -12.32 -3.60 -8.19
N LYS A 34 -12.65 -3.20 -6.96
CA LYS A 34 -13.92 -3.60 -6.34
C LYS A 34 -15.12 -3.18 -7.17
N ARG A 35 -15.16 -1.94 -7.64
CA ARG A 35 -16.25 -1.44 -8.50
C ARG A 35 -16.37 -2.21 -9.81
N MET A 36 -15.25 -2.55 -10.45
CA MET A 36 -15.24 -3.42 -11.62
C MET A 36 -15.86 -4.79 -11.31
N LEU A 37 -15.44 -5.43 -10.22
CA LEU A 37 -15.96 -6.73 -9.81
C LEU A 37 -17.45 -6.68 -9.47
N ASP A 38 -17.91 -5.59 -8.87
CA ASP A 38 -19.33 -5.41 -8.52
C ASP A 38 -20.24 -5.27 -9.76
N MET A 39 -19.71 -4.79 -10.89
CA MET A 39 -20.47 -4.74 -12.15
C MET A 39 -20.76 -6.13 -12.73
N PHE A 40 -19.93 -7.11 -12.46
CA PHE A 40 -20.09 -8.49 -12.93
C PHE A 40 -20.85 -9.38 -11.93
N LYS A 41 -21.33 -8.82 -10.82
CA LYS A 41 -22.08 -9.57 -9.80
C LYS A 41 -23.47 -9.94 -10.36
N ARG A 42 -23.77 -11.24 -10.34
CA ARG A 42 -25.10 -11.75 -10.71
C ARG A 42 -26.01 -11.73 -9.48
N LYS A 43 -27.32 -11.59 -9.71
CA LYS A 43 -28.32 -11.65 -8.62
C LYS A 43 -28.36 -13.02 -7.91
N THR A 44 -27.84 -14.06 -8.60
CA THR A 44 -27.78 -15.44 -8.10
C THR A 44 -26.48 -15.75 -7.37
N ASP A 45 -25.50 -14.81 -7.34
CA ASP A 45 -24.25 -15.03 -6.64
C ASP A 45 -24.49 -15.06 -5.13
N PRO A 46 -23.82 -15.94 -4.38
CA PRO A 46 -23.99 -16.06 -2.94
C PRO A 46 -23.61 -14.76 -2.22
N GLU A 47 -24.17 -14.57 -1.04
CA GLU A 47 -23.83 -13.42 -0.19
C GLU A 47 -22.36 -13.46 0.21
N GLU A 48 -21.72 -12.31 0.11
CA GLU A 48 -20.31 -12.15 0.47
C GLU A 48 -20.16 -11.86 1.95
N HIS A 49 -19.46 -12.72 2.65
CA HIS A 49 -19.14 -12.55 4.06
C HIS A 49 -17.81 -11.78 4.23
N ASN A 50 -17.71 -10.60 3.62
CA ASN A 50 -16.48 -9.79 3.60
C ASN A 50 -15.96 -9.42 5.01
N TYR A 51 -16.80 -9.43 6.02
CA TYR A 51 -16.41 -9.19 7.41
C TYR A 51 -15.45 -10.28 7.96
N LEU A 52 -15.50 -11.50 7.40
CA LEU A 52 -14.58 -12.58 7.80
C LEU A 52 -13.12 -12.26 7.45
N TYR A 53 -12.86 -11.46 6.41
CA TYR A 53 -11.50 -11.02 6.09
C TYR A 53 -10.93 -10.05 7.14
N GLY A 54 -11.76 -9.45 7.98
CA GLY A 54 -11.33 -8.67 9.12
C GLY A 54 -10.59 -9.50 10.18
N ILE A 55 -10.91 -10.78 10.31
CA ILE A 55 -10.27 -11.66 11.31
C ILE A 55 -8.76 -11.81 11.05
N PRO A 56 -8.31 -12.29 9.86
CA PRO A 56 -6.88 -12.39 9.58
C PRO A 56 -6.19 -11.02 9.56
N ALA A 57 -6.87 -9.96 9.16
CA ALA A 57 -6.32 -8.61 9.21
C ALA A 57 -6.05 -8.15 10.65
N VAL A 58 -6.98 -8.36 11.58
CA VAL A 58 -6.82 -8.00 13.00
C VAL A 58 -5.75 -8.88 13.66
N VAL A 59 -5.73 -10.18 13.37
CA VAL A 59 -4.73 -11.11 13.93
C VAL A 59 -3.32 -10.73 13.46
N SER A 60 -3.13 -10.45 12.17
CA SER A 60 -1.82 -10.03 11.64
C SER A 60 -1.39 -8.67 12.20
N ALA A 61 -2.27 -7.69 12.25
CA ALA A 61 -1.96 -6.38 12.83
C ALA A 61 -1.63 -6.50 14.33
N GLY A 62 -2.40 -7.26 15.08
CA GLY A 62 -2.19 -7.49 16.52
C GLY A 62 -0.86 -8.19 16.80
N SER A 63 -0.49 -9.21 16.03
CA SER A 63 0.79 -9.91 16.18
C SER A 63 1.99 -9.01 15.88
N ILE A 64 1.92 -8.19 14.83
CA ILE A 64 2.99 -7.24 14.46
C ILE A 64 3.16 -6.16 15.55
N LEU A 65 2.06 -5.60 16.05
CA LEU A 65 2.09 -4.60 17.12
C LEU A 65 2.59 -5.19 18.44
N ALA A 66 2.24 -6.43 18.76
CA ALA A 66 2.78 -7.14 19.92
C ALA A 66 4.28 -7.37 19.77
N ALA A 67 4.74 -7.81 18.59
CA ALA A 67 6.15 -8.00 18.29
C ALA A 67 6.96 -6.71 18.40
N TYR A 68 6.40 -5.59 17.97
CA TYR A 68 7.01 -4.27 18.14
C TYR A 68 7.28 -3.95 19.61
N LYS A 69 6.31 -4.20 20.49
CA LYS A 69 6.47 -4.00 21.93
C LYS A 69 7.44 -4.98 22.60
N MET A 70 7.51 -6.21 22.09
CA MET A 70 8.34 -7.28 22.65
C MET A 70 9.74 -7.38 22.04
N GLY A 71 10.02 -6.64 20.96
CA GLY A 71 11.30 -6.67 20.25
C GLY A 71 11.60 -7.98 19.52
N VAL A 72 10.57 -8.73 19.11
CA VAL A 72 10.70 -10.06 18.48
C VAL A 72 10.87 -9.93 16.98
N MET A 73 12.12 -9.96 16.50
CA MET A 73 12.47 -9.78 15.07
C MET A 73 11.88 -10.84 14.14
N SER A 74 11.74 -12.08 14.59
CA SER A 74 11.20 -13.18 13.77
C SER A 74 9.75 -12.92 13.31
N VAL A 75 8.97 -12.17 14.07
CA VAL A 75 7.58 -11.84 13.69
C VAL A 75 7.54 -10.87 12.50
N TYR A 76 8.50 -9.95 12.37
CA TYR A 76 8.59 -9.08 11.19
C TYR A 76 8.90 -9.87 9.92
N GLN A 77 9.80 -10.86 10.00
CA GLN A 77 10.10 -11.74 8.88
C GLN A 77 8.87 -12.53 8.45
N MET A 78 8.12 -13.07 9.42
CA MET A 78 6.84 -13.73 9.17
C MET A 78 5.79 -12.77 8.58
N GLY A 79 5.76 -11.52 9.04
CA GLY A 79 4.90 -10.47 8.50
C GLY A 79 5.17 -10.19 7.02
N TYR A 80 6.43 -10.04 6.63
CA TYR A 80 6.82 -9.87 5.22
C TYR A 80 6.51 -11.10 4.38
N LEU A 81 6.76 -12.30 4.91
CA LEU A 81 6.43 -13.56 4.21
C LEU A 81 4.91 -13.68 4.00
N ALA A 82 4.11 -13.43 5.03
CA ALA A 82 2.66 -13.46 4.94
C ALA A 82 2.13 -12.42 3.94
N ALA A 83 2.66 -11.19 3.97
CA ALA A 83 2.33 -10.15 3.02
C ALA A 83 2.62 -10.57 1.57
N SER A 84 3.80 -11.15 1.33
CA SER A 84 4.21 -11.63 0.01
C SER A 84 3.31 -12.76 -0.49
N LEU A 85 3.01 -13.76 0.35
CA LEU A 85 2.13 -14.87 -0.01
C LEU A 85 0.70 -14.40 -0.28
N CYS A 86 0.18 -13.46 0.52
CA CYS A 86 -1.12 -12.85 0.28
C CYS A 86 -1.15 -12.05 -1.03
N CYS A 87 -0.10 -11.32 -1.37
CA CYS A 87 -0.01 -10.59 -2.64
C CYS A 87 0.05 -11.55 -3.83
N ILE A 88 0.84 -12.63 -3.76
CA ILE A 88 0.90 -13.67 -4.81
C ILE A 88 -0.48 -14.33 -4.95
N GLY A 89 -1.10 -14.73 -3.84
CA GLY A 89 -2.46 -15.27 -3.83
C GLY A 89 -3.50 -14.29 -4.36
N GLY A 90 -3.31 -12.98 -4.11
CA GLY A 90 -4.12 -11.91 -4.65
C GLY A 90 -4.05 -11.86 -6.17
N ILE A 91 -2.84 -11.86 -6.74
CA ILE A 91 -2.63 -11.82 -8.20
C ILE A 91 -3.21 -13.08 -8.86
N THR A 92 -2.94 -14.26 -8.32
CA THR A 92 -3.49 -15.52 -8.86
C THR A 92 -5.01 -15.57 -8.75
N GLY A 93 -5.59 -15.06 -7.65
CA GLY A 93 -7.03 -14.96 -7.47
C GLY A 93 -7.69 -14.02 -8.47
N LEU A 94 -7.04 -12.89 -8.81
CA LEU A 94 -7.55 -11.94 -9.80
C LEU A 94 -7.50 -12.47 -11.25
N ALA A 95 -6.73 -13.51 -11.52
CA ALA A 95 -6.64 -14.12 -12.85
C ALA A 95 -7.93 -14.83 -13.29
N SER A 96 -8.85 -15.18 -12.38
CA SER A 96 -10.12 -15.82 -12.68
C SER A 96 -11.30 -15.04 -12.10
N GLN A 97 -12.37 -14.89 -12.88
CA GLN A 97 -13.57 -14.15 -12.45
C GLN A 97 -14.22 -14.76 -11.20
N SER A 98 -14.18 -16.08 -11.04
CA SER A 98 -14.77 -16.78 -9.88
C SER A 98 -14.01 -16.52 -8.56
N THR A 99 -12.71 -16.24 -8.63
CA THR A 99 -11.84 -16.02 -7.48
C THR A 99 -11.40 -14.56 -7.31
N ALA A 100 -11.75 -13.69 -8.27
CA ALA A 100 -11.22 -12.31 -8.31
C ALA A 100 -11.56 -11.49 -7.06
N ARG A 101 -12.70 -11.72 -6.42
CA ARG A 101 -13.09 -11.03 -5.18
C ARG A 101 -12.21 -11.44 -4.01
N ILE A 102 -11.93 -12.75 -3.89
CA ILE A 102 -10.99 -13.28 -2.89
C ILE A 102 -9.58 -12.75 -3.18
N GLY A 103 -9.18 -12.72 -4.45
CA GLY A 103 -7.90 -12.14 -4.87
C GLY A 103 -7.74 -10.68 -4.46
N ASN A 104 -8.77 -9.86 -4.66
CA ASN A 104 -8.76 -8.45 -4.23
C ASN A 104 -8.65 -8.30 -2.70
N ALA A 105 -9.36 -9.15 -1.94
CA ALA A 105 -9.28 -9.16 -0.48
C ALA A 105 -7.88 -9.59 0.03
N LEU A 106 -7.31 -10.65 -0.57
CA LEU A 106 -5.95 -11.10 -0.25
C LEU A 106 -4.90 -10.03 -0.56
N GLY A 107 -5.02 -9.35 -1.71
CA GLY A 107 -4.15 -8.24 -2.06
C GLY A 107 -4.21 -7.10 -1.03
N LEU A 108 -5.41 -6.74 -0.60
CA LEU A 108 -5.62 -5.70 0.42
C LEU A 108 -4.98 -6.10 1.76
N ILE A 109 -5.21 -7.33 2.22
CA ILE A 109 -4.62 -7.85 3.46
C ILE A 109 -3.08 -7.89 3.33
N GLY A 110 -2.56 -8.39 2.20
CA GLY A 110 -1.12 -8.48 1.96
C GLY A 110 -0.42 -7.13 2.00
N ILE A 111 -0.93 -6.14 1.26
CA ILE A 111 -0.36 -4.80 1.24
C ILE A 111 -0.47 -4.12 2.62
N SER A 112 -1.62 -4.23 3.29
CA SER A 112 -1.80 -3.64 4.61
C SER A 112 -0.84 -4.26 5.64
N THR A 113 -0.67 -5.58 5.62
CA THR A 113 0.28 -6.30 6.47
C THR A 113 1.72 -5.88 6.17
N GLY A 114 2.10 -5.79 4.89
CA GLY A 114 3.45 -5.37 4.49
C GLY A 114 3.78 -3.94 4.90
N VAL A 115 2.87 -3.00 4.70
CA VAL A 115 3.04 -1.59 5.11
C VAL A 115 3.16 -1.48 6.63
N LEU A 116 2.28 -2.16 7.38
CA LEU A 116 2.34 -2.14 8.85
C LEU A 116 3.65 -2.75 9.36
N THR A 117 4.09 -3.87 8.78
CA THR A 117 5.37 -4.51 9.11
C THR A 117 6.53 -3.55 8.84
N ALA A 118 6.55 -2.87 7.69
CA ALA A 118 7.60 -1.93 7.34
C ALA A 118 7.64 -0.72 8.32
N LEU A 119 6.49 -0.13 8.61
CA LEU A 119 6.40 1.00 9.52
C LEU A 119 6.87 0.67 10.95
N THR A 120 6.65 -0.57 11.40
CA THR A 120 7.01 -0.99 12.75
C THR A 120 8.44 -1.55 12.84
N SER A 121 8.94 -2.24 11.80
CA SER A 121 10.28 -2.85 11.80
C SER A 121 11.40 -1.83 11.63
N LEU A 122 11.16 -0.71 10.93
CA LEU A 122 12.19 0.29 10.60
C LEU A 122 12.46 1.29 11.73
N ASN A 123 11.71 1.23 12.83
CA ASN A 123 11.90 2.10 14.02
C ASN A 123 12.11 3.58 13.65
N PHE A 124 11.23 4.13 12.83
CA PHE A 124 11.31 5.52 12.40
C PHE A 124 11.27 6.50 13.60
N PRO A 125 12.08 7.59 13.58
CA PRO A 125 11.89 8.71 14.50
C PRO A 125 10.45 9.24 14.44
N ALA A 126 9.90 9.67 15.58
CA ALA A 126 8.51 10.11 15.68
C ALA A 126 8.08 11.14 14.62
N PRO A 127 8.90 12.18 14.27
CA PRO A 127 8.55 13.12 13.21
C PRO A 127 8.41 12.46 11.83
N LEU A 128 9.32 11.54 11.50
CA LEU A 128 9.30 10.85 10.21
C LEU A 128 8.12 9.87 10.11
N LEU A 129 7.81 9.18 11.20
CA LEU A 129 6.63 8.32 11.28
C LEU A 129 5.35 9.13 11.11
N ALA A 130 5.23 10.29 11.77
CA ALA A 130 4.08 11.18 11.63
C ALA A 130 3.94 11.70 10.19
N GLN A 131 5.04 12.08 9.54
CA GLN A 131 5.06 12.47 8.14
C GLN A 131 4.60 11.32 7.23
N ALA A 132 5.14 10.12 7.40
CA ALA A 132 4.76 8.95 6.61
C ALA A 132 3.27 8.62 6.77
N LEU A 133 2.75 8.60 7.99
CA LEU A 133 1.33 8.34 8.27
C LEU A 133 0.43 9.43 7.67
N THR A 134 0.82 10.70 7.75
CA THR A 134 0.06 11.80 7.15
C THR A 134 -0.03 11.65 5.64
N LEU A 135 1.10 11.33 4.97
CA LEU A 135 1.14 11.11 3.53
C LEU A 135 0.34 9.87 3.11
N LEU A 136 0.43 8.77 3.87
CA LEU A 136 -0.35 7.57 3.64
C LEU A 136 -1.86 7.84 3.75
N LEU A 137 -2.29 8.56 4.78
CA LEU A 137 -3.70 8.87 5.01
C LEU A 137 -4.23 9.85 3.97
N THR A 138 -3.52 10.95 3.71
CA THR A 138 -3.96 11.95 2.74
C THR A 138 -4.01 11.38 1.32
N GLY A 139 -2.97 10.64 0.90
CA GLY A 139 -2.95 9.95 -0.38
C GLY A 139 -4.01 8.87 -0.46
N GLY A 140 -4.20 8.08 0.59
CA GLY A 140 -5.24 7.06 0.66
C GLY A 140 -6.65 7.63 0.52
N VAL A 141 -6.97 8.73 1.24
CA VAL A 141 -8.26 9.41 1.12
C VAL A 141 -8.45 9.97 -0.29
N ALA A 142 -7.43 10.61 -0.86
CA ALA A 142 -7.48 11.12 -2.22
C ALA A 142 -7.74 9.99 -3.23
N GLY A 143 -7.05 8.86 -3.10
CA GLY A 143 -7.24 7.67 -3.94
C GLY A 143 -8.65 7.10 -3.86
N VAL A 144 -9.20 6.96 -2.63
CA VAL A 144 -10.58 6.51 -2.43
C VAL A 144 -11.58 7.47 -3.08
N VAL A 145 -11.41 8.77 -2.91
CA VAL A 145 -12.30 9.79 -3.49
C VAL A 145 -12.26 9.73 -5.01
N LEU A 146 -11.06 9.66 -5.60
CA LEU A 146 -10.87 9.51 -7.05
C LEU A 146 -11.54 8.22 -7.55
N GLY A 147 -11.24 7.07 -6.92
CA GLY A 147 -11.79 5.77 -7.31
C GLY A 147 -13.32 5.71 -7.22
N LYS A 148 -13.94 6.44 -6.29
CA LYS A 148 -15.41 6.50 -6.17
C LYS A 148 -16.07 7.41 -7.20
N LYS A 149 -15.40 8.48 -7.64
CA LYS A 149 -15.97 9.49 -8.55
C LYS A 149 -15.89 9.10 -10.03
N VAL A 150 -14.99 8.19 -10.40
CA VAL A 150 -14.79 7.77 -11.79
C VAL A 150 -16.08 7.14 -12.35
N ALA A 151 -16.47 7.52 -13.56
CA ALA A 151 -17.59 6.89 -14.26
C ALA A 151 -17.21 5.46 -14.72
N VAL A 152 -18.20 4.60 -14.86
CA VAL A 152 -17.98 3.19 -15.29
C VAL A 152 -17.29 3.12 -16.66
N THR A 153 -17.64 4.03 -17.57
CA THR A 153 -17.04 4.13 -18.90
C THR A 153 -15.57 4.59 -18.89
N GLU A 154 -15.13 5.22 -17.81
CA GLU A 154 -13.78 5.76 -17.63
C GLU A 154 -12.85 4.82 -16.85
N LEU A 155 -13.36 3.65 -16.39
CA LEU A 155 -12.58 2.70 -15.61
C LEU A 155 -11.29 2.24 -16.31
N PRO A 156 -11.28 1.89 -17.62
CA PRO A 156 -10.05 1.48 -18.30
C PRO A 156 -8.98 2.59 -18.32
N GLN A 157 -9.38 3.83 -18.56
CA GLN A 157 -8.47 4.99 -18.56
C GLN A 157 -7.93 5.26 -17.15
N THR A 158 -8.77 5.09 -16.13
CA THR A 158 -8.39 5.25 -14.73
C THR A 158 -7.37 4.21 -14.30
N VAL A 159 -7.54 2.95 -14.73
CA VAL A 159 -6.55 1.89 -14.49
C VAL A 159 -5.21 2.26 -15.14
N ALA A 160 -5.20 2.76 -16.38
CA ALA A 160 -3.99 3.23 -17.05
C ALA A 160 -3.34 4.40 -16.28
N ALA A 161 -4.13 5.35 -15.79
CA ALA A 161 -3.64 6.47 -14.98
C ALA A 161 -3.00 5.99 -13.67
N PHE A 162 -3.60 5.02 -12.97
CA PHE A 162 -3.00 4.43 -11.77
C PHE A 162 -1.69 3.69 -12.06
N HIS A 163 -1.56 3.01 -13.20
CA HIS A 163 -0.29 2.42 -13.61
C HIS A 163 0.79 3.48 -13.87
N ALA A 164 0.41 4.61 -14.47
CA ALA A 164 1.34 5.74 -14.64
C ALA A 164 1.81 6.30 -13.29
N LEU A 165 0.94 6.37 -12.27
CA LEU A 165 1.32 6.77 -10.91
C LEU A 165 2.33 5.81 -10.29
N VAL A 166 2.22 4.49 -10.51
CA VAL A 166 3.22 3.51 -10.07
C VAL A 166 4.58 3.81 -10.68
N GLY A 167 4.61 4.07 -11.99
CA GLY A 167 5.85 4.45 -12.70
C GLY A 167 6.48 5.73 -12.12
N LEU A 168 5.68 6.75 -11.87
CA LEU A 168 6.14 8.01 -11.27
C LEU A 168 6.70 7.80 -9.85
N ALA A 169 6.03 6.99 -9.03
CA ALA A 169 6.52 6.66 -7.70
C ALA A 169 7.86 5.91 -7.75
N ALA A 170 8.01 4.95 -8.68
CA ALA A 170 9.25 4.22 -8.90
C ALA A 170 10.40 5.16 -9.32
N VAL A 171 10.15 6.08 -10.25
CA VAL A 171 11.12 7.09 -10.68
C VAL A 171 11.53 7.98 -9.50
N ALA A 172 10.57 8.49 -8.74
CA ALA A 172 10.85 9.34 -7.58
C ALA A 172 11.68 8.60 -6.51
N THR A 173 11.38 7.33 -6.25
CA THR A 173 12.15 6.49 -5.32
C THR A 173 13.58 6.26 -5.82
N SER A 174 13.73 5.89 -7.10
CA SER A 174 15.05 5.60 -7.70
C SER A 174 15.94 6.85 -7.74
N LEU A 175 15.40 7.99 -8.14
CA LEU A 175 16.13 9.26 -8.13
C LEU A 175 16.49 9.68 -6.71
N GLY A 176 15.56 9.56 -5.75
CA GLY A 176 15.82 9.87 -4.35
C GLY A 176 16.96 9.02 -3.77
N SER A 177 16.97 7.72 -4.03
CA SER A 177 18.04 6.82 -3.63
C SER A 177 19.37 7.16 -4.29
N TYR A 178 19.36 7.47 -5.57
CA TYR A 178 20.58 7.84 -6.31
C TYR A 178 21.24 9.08 -5.70
N TRP A 179 20.47 10.15 -5.46
CA TRP A 179 21.01 11.38 -4.85
C TRP A 179 21.47 11.22 -3.42
N ASP A 180 20.78 10.39 -2.64
CA ASP A 180 21.20 10.11 -1.25
C ASP A 180 22.56 9.38 -1.23
N HIS A 181 22.79 8.41 -2.13
CA HIS A 181 24.05 7.71 -2.28
C HIS A 181 25.16 8.63 -2.84
N ALA A 182 24.87 9.46 -3.85
CA ALA A 182 25.84 10.38 -4.41
C ALA A 182 26.36 11.38 -3.36
N ALA A 183 25.47 11.94 -2.57
CA ALA A 183 25.84 12.87 -1.49
C ALA A 183 26.71 12.22 -0.40
N ILE A 184 26.60 10.91 -0.16
CA ILE A 184 27.46 10.18 0.78
C ILE A 184 28.87 10.06 0.21
N HIS A 185 29.03 9.80 -1.09
CA HIS A 185 30.33 9.62 -1.75
C HIS A 185 31.10 10.93 -1.98
N GLU A 186 30.41 12.07 -2.08
CA GLU A 186 31.07 13.39 -2.19
C GLU A 186 31.66 13.90 -0.84
N ASN A 187 31.25 13.32 0.27
CA ASN A 187 31.69 13.71 1.61
C ASN A 187 32.76 12.76 2.23
N VAL A 188 33.30 11.82 1.46
CA VAL A 188 34.38 10.90 1.80
C VAL A 188 35.63 11.24 1.00
#